data_8485ed13d03bfbfae24f08a0c0b40bf5
#
_entry.id   8485ed13d03bfbfae24f08a0c0b40bf5
#
_cell.length_a   1.000
_cell.length_b   1.000
_cell.length_c   1.000
_cell.angle_alpha   90.00
_cell.angle_beta   90.00
_cell.angle_gamma   90.00
#
_symmetry.space_group_name_H-M   'P 1'
#
loop_
_entity.id
_entity.type
_entity.pdbx_description
1 polymer ?
#
loop_
_entity_poly.entity_id
_entity_poly.type
_entity_poly.pdbx_seq_one_letter_code
_entity_poly.pdbx_strand_id
1 'polypeptide(L)'
;MHSPEVLLENSDAVYDYYLRHQQNRWKALGGYAILARRFRPRVAFVDGAKQQLKALIRSGRPVVYAINHLSNSDPYTVAATAWYSPLRSKIGRVRVLAKDELFIDPDQRRKVDMMGGIPVFRGRDHGIRAVNAAGQRMMDICAQRLAAGDHLAVFPEGTCNHVDPTKVQPVGSGIGHIAFRAAKLNAPPALVALAMSYGPQPDPTVEPTAEEAVSARFVFREPVLELPQRPGDIARLVKEELQLAVDGAVARY
;
A
#
# COMPACT_ATOMS: atom_id res chain seq x y z
N MET A 1 -25.75 1.35 4.16
CA MET A 1 -25.20 2.67 4.54
C MET A 1 -24.81 3.37 3.26
N HIS A 2 -25.34 4.57 3.01
CA HIS A 2 -25.01 5.33 1.79
C HIS A 2 -23.55 5.79 1.87
N SER A 3 -22.77 5.63 0.80
CA SER A 3 -21.37 6.08 0.79
C SER A 3 -21.34 7.62 0.66
N PRO A 4 -20.65 8.33 1.58
CA PRO A 4 -20.56 9.78 1.51
C PRO A 4 -19.74 10.22 0.28
N GLU A 5 -19.97 11.42 -0.19
CA GLU A 5 -19.09 12.07 -1.14
C GLU A 5 -17.72 12.31 -0.49
N VAL A 6 -16.63 12.02 -1.24
CA VAL A 6 -15.27 12.14 -0.70
C VAL A 6 -14.76 13.56 -0.93
N LEU A 7 -15.03 14.42 0.04
CA LEU A 7 -14.61 15.81 0.10
C LEU A 7 -13.90 16.07 1.43
N LEU A 8 -12.99 17.03 1.45
CA LEU A 8 -12.23 17.39 2.66
C LEU A 8 -13.17 17.92 3.76
N GLU A 9 -14.20 18.69 3.38
CA GLU A 9 -15.17 19.30 4.30
C GLU A 9 -16.00 18.26 5.06
N ASN A 10 -16.20 17.06 4.49
CA ASN A 10 -16.92 15.97 5.13
C ASN A 10 -16.03 14.80 5.54
N SER A 11 -14.72 15.06 5.71
CA SER A 11 -13.71 14.04 5.99
C SER A 11 -14.05 13.12 7.17
N ASP A 12 -14.72 13.62 8.21
CA ASP A 12 -15.16 12.81 9.34
C ASP A 12 -16.16 11.73 8.92
N ALA A 13 -17.18 12.10 8.16
CA ALA A 13 -18.18 11.16 7.65
C ALA A 13 -17.55 10.16 6.66
N VAL A 14 -16.59 10.62 5.85
CA VAL A 14 -15.81 9.78 4.95
C VAL A 14 -15.04 8.72 5.74
N TYR A 15 -14.28 9.14 6.74
CA TYR A 15 -13.48 8.21 7.52
C TYR A 15 -14.31 7.27 8.40
N ASP A 16 -15.45 7.72 8.93
CA ASP A 16 -16.41 6.86 9.63
C ASP A 16 -16.99 5.78 8.71
N TYR A 17 -17.23 6.11 7.45
CA TYR A 17 -17.63 5.14 6.44
C TYR A 17 -16.51 4.13 6.18
N TYR A 18 -15.28 4.56 5.89
CA TYR A 18 -14.15 3.68 5.58
C TYR A 18 -13.68 2.86 6.77
N LEU A 19 -13.90 3.31 7.99
CA LEU A 19 -13.69 2.50 9.20
C LEU A 19 -14.58 1.24 9.20
N ARG A 20 -15.80 1.33 8.69
CA ARG A 20 -16.79 0.24 8.69
C ARG A 20 -16.88 -0.50 7.36
N HIS A 21 -16.47 0.15 6.28
CA HIS A 21 -16.57 -0.42 4.94
C HIS A 21 -15.82 -1.75 4.82
N GLN A 22 -16.49 -2.75 4.28
CA GLN A 22 -15.90 -4.06 4.00
C GLN A 22 -15.91 -4.34 2.51
N GLN A 23 -14.78 -4.79 2.01
CA GLN A 23 -14.66 -5.23 0.62
C GLN A 23 -15.52 -6.48 0.41
N ASN A 24 -16.19 -6.56 -0.72
CA ASN A 24 -16.77 -7.82 -1.16
C ASN A 24 -15.63 -8.75 -1.61
N ARG A 25 -15.30 -9.74 -0.79
CA ARG A 25 -14.18 -10.66 -1.01
C ARG A 25 -14.26 -11.38 -2.36
N TRP A 26 -15.43 -11.78 -2.78
CA TRP A 26 -15.58 -12.51 -4.04
C TRP A 26 -15.35 -11.63 -5.25
N LYS A 27 -15.88 -10.40 -5.22
CA LYS A 27 -15.59 -9.39 -6.25
C LYS A 27 -14.11 -9.03 -6.29
N ALA A 28 -13.48 -8.85 -5.12
CA ALA A 28 -12.06 -8.59 -5.03
C ALA A 28 -11.23 -9.75 -5.59
N LEU A 29 -11.53 -11.00 -5.23
CA LEU A 29 -10.85 -12.18 -5.78
C LEU A 29 -10.98 -12.25 -7.30
N GLY A 30 -12.18 -12.02 -7.86
CA GLY A 30 -12.38 -11.98 -9.31
C GLY A 30 -11.57 -10.88 -9.99
N GLY A 31 -11.60 -9.66 -9.46
CA GLY A 31 -10.82 -8.52 -9.96
C GLY A 31 -9.32 -8.77 -9.93
N TYR A 32 -8.80 -9.29 -8.81
CA TYR A 32 -7.38 -9.62 -8.66
C TYR A 32 -6.94 -10.75 -9.60
N ALA A 33 -7.81 -11.75 -9.86
CA ALA A 33 -7.53 -12.81 -10.83
C ALA A 33 -7.40 -12.25 -12.25
N ILE A 34 -8.27 -11.32 -12.65
CA ILE A 34 -8.20 -10.63 -13.95
C ILE A 34 -6.90 -9.84 -14.05
N LEU A 35 -6.56 -9.05 -13.03
CA LEU A 35 -5.31 -8.28 -13.00
C LEU A 35 -4.07 -9.19 -13.05
N ALA A 36 -4.08 -10.30 -12.31
CA ALA A 36 -3.02 -11.29 -12.34
C ALA A 36 -2.80 -11.87 -13.74
N ARG A 37 -3.89 -12.17 -14.46
CA ARG A 37 -3.82 -12.65 -15.84
C ARG A 37 -3.32 -11.61 -16.81
N ARG A 38 -3.66 -10.31 -16.59
CA ARG A 38 -3.23 -9.19 -17.43
C ARG A 38 -1.76 -8.85 -17.23
N PHE A 39 -1.34 -8.60 -15.99
CA PHE A 39 -0.01 -8.07 -15.67
C PHE A 39 1.07 -9.14 -15.49
N ARG A 40 0.73 -10.37 -15.12
CA ARG A 40 1.64 -11.53 -14.99
C ARG A 40 2.94 -11.20 -14.26
N PRO A 41 2.91 -10.57 -13.07
CA PRO A 41 4.11 -10.16 -12.36
C PRO A 41 5.02 -11.35 -12.04
N ARG A 42 6.32 -11.12 -12.06
CA ARG A 42 7.32 -12.09 -11.64
C ARG A 42 7.66 -11.85 -10.18
N VAL A 43 7.14 -12.71 -9.32
CA VAL A 43 7.24 -12.55 -7.86
C VAL A 43 8.38 -13.36 -7.29
N ALA A 44 9.32 -12.68 -6.65
CA ALA A 44 10.44 -13.28 -5.94
C ALA A 44 10.39 -12.93 -4.44
N PHE A 45 11.07 -13.73 -3.66
CA PHE A 45 11.25 -13.53 -2.24
C PHE A 45 12.73 -13.63 -1.92
N VAL A 46 13.23 -12.85 -0.96
CA VAL A 46 14.54 -13.14 -0.38
C VAL A 46 14.46 -14.45 0.42
N ASP A 47 15.61 -15.05 0.72
CA ASP A 47 15.65 -16.35 1.37
C ASP A 47 14.89 -16.34 2.71
N GLY A 48 14.01 -17.33 2.88
CA GLY A 48 13.15 -17.43 4.08
C GLY A 48 11.90 -16.54 4.11
N ALA A 49 11.88 -15.42 3.38
CA ALA A 49 10.80 -14.42 3.46
C ALA A 49 9.41 -14.98 3.15
N LYS A 50 9.30 -15.90 2.19
CA LYS A 50 8.01 -16.50 1.82
C LYS A 50 7.40 -17.32 2.96
N GLN A 51 8.23 -18.11 3.64
CA GLN A 51 7.83 -18.93 4.77
C GLN A 51 7.45 -18.08 5.98
N GLN A 52 8.28 -17.07 6.28
CA GLN A 52 8.01 -16.13 7.38
C GLN A 52 6.73 -15.35 7.13
N LEU A 53 6.49 -14.85 5.92
CA LEU A 53 5.25 -14.15 5.55
C LEU A 53 4.03 -15.07 5.68
N LYS A 54 4.13 -16.35 5.27
CA LYS A 54 3.05 -17.33 5.46
C LYS A 54 2.75 -17.55 6.95
N ALA A 55 3.77 -17.71 7.78
CA ALA A 55 3.62 -17.89 9.21
C ALA A 55 2.95 -16.67 9.86
N LEU A 56 3.39 -15.47 9.49
CA LEU A 56 2.85 -14.20 9.95
C LEU A 56 1.37 -14.02 9.57
N ILE A 57 1.00 -14.35 8.33
CA ILE A 57 -0.40 -14.31 7.87
C ILE A 57 -1.27 -15.31 8.66
N ARG A 58 -0.76 -16.49 8.97
CA ARG A 58 -1.48 -17.52 9.76
C ARG A 58 -1.65 -17.13 11.23
N SER A 59 -0.68 -16.44 11.82
CA SER A 59 -0.79 -15.97 13.20
C SER A 59 -1.86 -14.89 13.39
N GLY A 60 -2.37 -14.32 12.31
CA GLY A 60 -3.34 -13.22 12.36
C GLY A 60 -2.74 -11.86 12.67
N ARG A 61 -1.42 -11.76 12.83
CA ARG A 61 -0.75 -10.48 13.06
C ARG A 61 -0.95 -9.55 11.86
N PRO A 62 -1.35 -8.28 12.06
CA PRO A 62 -1.50 -7.32 10.98
C PRO A 62 -0.14 -7.00 10.34
N VAL A 63 -0.16 -6.70 9.04
CA VAL A 63 1.04 -6.37 8.28
C VAL A 63 0.84 -5.04 7.57
N VAL A 64 1.85 -4.19 7.63
CA VAL A 64 1.99 -3.02 6.78
C VAL A 64 2.98 -3.34 5.67
N TYR A 65 2.52 -3.27 4.43
CA TYR A 65 3.34 -3.43 3.23
C TYR A 65 3.79 -2.06 2.76
N ALA A 66 5.09 -1.81 2.78
CA ALA A 66 5.69 -0.61 2.19
C ALA A 66 6.12 -0.94 0.76
N ILE A 67 5.66 -0.15 -0.21
CA ILE A 67 5.81 -0.43 -1.63
C ILE A 67 6.34 0.82 -2.33
N ASN A 68 7.37 0.72 -3.19
CA ASN A 68 7.83 1.84 -4.01
C ASN A 68 6.80 2.20 -5.07
N HIS A 69 6.80 3.45 -5.54
CA HIS A 69 5.78 3.98 -6.44
C HIS A 69 6.40 4.55 -7.71
N LEU A 70 6.20 3.89 -8.84
CA LEU A 70 6.82 4.22 -10.12
C LEU A 70 5.81 4.69 -11.18
N SER A 71 4.54 4.28 -11.06
CA SER A 71 3.52 4.55 -12.06
C SER A 71 2.11 4.56 -11.44
N ASN A 72 1.20 5.29 -12.06
CA ASN A 72 -0.23 5.23 -11.72
C ASN A 72 -0.84 3.83 -11.93
N SER A 73 -0.16 2.92 -12.64
CA SER A 73 -0.56 1.53 -12.81
C SER A 73 -0.13 0.60 -11.67
N ASP A 74 0.74 1.06 -10.77
CA ASP A 74 1.30 0.24 -9.67
C ASP A 74 0.24 -0.43 -8.79
N PRO A 75 -0.88 0.22 -8.40
CA PRO A 75 -1.89 -0.46 -7.59
C PRO A 75 -2.45 -1.72 -8.26
N TYR A 76 -2.55 -1.74 -9.58
CA TYR A 76 -3.05 -2.89 -10.33
C TYR A 76 -2.01 -4.02 -10.42
N THR A 77 -0.73 -3.67 -10.60
CA THR A 77 0.37 -4.66 -10.63
C THR A 77 0.63 -5.25 -9.24
N VAL A 78 0.50 -4.45 -8.19
CA VAL A 78 0.55 -4.90 -6.78
C VAL A 78 -0.62 -5.85 -6.47
N ALA A 79 -1.83 -5.52 -6.91
CA ALA A 79 -2.99 -6.41 -6.78
C ALA A 79 -2.77 -7.74 -7.51
N ALA A 80 -2.20 -7.70 -8.71
CA ALA A 80 -1.80 -8.90 -9.45
C ALA A 80 -0.74 -9.71 -8.68
N THR A 81 0.22 -9.05 -8.04
CA THR A 81 1.27 -9.67 -7.22
C THR A 81 0.68 -10.36 -5.98
N ALA A 82 -0.33 -9.77 -5.36
CA ALA A 82 -1.02 -10.41 -4.24
C ALA A 82 -1.64 -11.77 -4.61
N TRP A 83 -2.10 -11.93 -5.85
CA TRP A 83 -2.64 -13.20 -6.35
C TRP A 83 -1.59 -14.32 -6.40
N TYR A 84 -0.35 -14.01 -6.76
CA TYR A 84 0.76 -14.97 -6.88
C TYR A 84 1.59 -15.12 -5.60
N SER A 85 1.17 -14.52 -4.51
CA SER A 85 1.89 -14.51 -3.24
C SER A 85 1.02 -15.06 -2.09
N PRO A 86 1.57 -15.25 -0.88
CA PRO A 86 0.79 -15.60 0.30
C PRO A 86 -0.34 -14.63 0.62
N LEU A 87 -0.27 -13.39 0.11
CA LEU A 87 -1.31 -12.37 0.29
C LEU A 87 -2.65 -12.74 -0.35
N ARG A 88 -2.68 -13.72 -1.25
CA ARG A 88 -3.93 -14.20 -1.86
C ARG A 88 -5.00 -14.58 -0.82
N SER A 89 -4.59 -15.14 0.30
CA SER A 89 -5.50 -15.50 1.39
C SER A 89 -6.13 -14.28 2.09
N LYS A 90 -5.51 -13.10 1.93
CA LYS A 90 -5.93 -11.84 2.54
C LYS A 90 -6.59 -10.87 1.56
N ILE A 91 -6.79 -11.26 0.30
CA ILE A 91 -7.58 -10.47 -0.66
C ILE A 91 -8.98 -10.23 -0.07
N GLY A 92 -9.41 -8.98 -0.07
CA GLY A 92 -10.62 -8.51 0.60
C GLY A 92 -10.41 -8.04 2.05
N ARG A 93 -9.19 -8.12 2.57
CA ARG A 93 -8.77 -7.64 3.89
C ARG A 93 -7.47 -6.84 3.86
N VAL A 94 -7.03 -6.39 2.71
CA VAL A 94 -5.92 -5.45 2.55
C VAL A 94 -6.51 -4.08 2.25
N ARG A 95 -6.07 -3.07 2.98
CA ARG A 95 -6.40 -1.66 2.75
C ARG A 95 -5.27 -1.00 2.00
N VAL A 96 -5.61 -0.03 1.15
CA VAL A 96 -4.63 0.74 0.36
C VAL A 96 -4.93 2.22 0.51
N LEU A 97 -3.92 3.03 0.78
CA LEU A 97 -4.08 4.49 0.79
C LEU A 97 -4.13 4.99 -0.66
N ALA A 98 -5.17 5.71 -1.01
CA ALA A 98 -5.41 6.20 -2.36
C ALA A 98 -5.79 7.69 -2.36
N LYS A 99 -5.42 8.42 -3.41
CA LYS A 99 -5.77 9.84 -3.57
C LYS A 99 -7.29 10.02 -3.51
N ASP A 100 -7.76 11.06 -2.85
CA ASP A 100 -9.17 11.44 -2.78
C ASP A 100 -9.82 11.63 -4.15
N GLU A 101 -9.10 12.20 -5.11
CA GLU A 101 -9.54 12.37 -6.50
C GLU A 101 -10.01 11.06 -7.17
N LEU A 102 -9.44 9.91 -6.79
CA LEU A 102 -9.81 8.61 -7.33
C LEU A 102 -11.21 8.13 -6.88
N PHE A 103 -11.84 8.85 -5.96
CA PHE A 103 -13.16 8.53 -5.44
C PHE A 103 -14.28 9.44 -5.99
N ILE A 104 -13.93 10.42 -6.86
CA ILE A 104 -14.89 11.36 -7.45
C ILE A 104 -15.73 10.65 -8.50
N ASP A 105 -15.09 9.98 -9.46
CA ASP A 105 -15.80 9.21 -10.48
C ASP A 105 -16.39 7.92 -9.89
N PRO A 106 -17.70 7.65 -10.03
CA PRO A 106 -18.34 6.50 -9.42
C PRO A 106 -17.78 5.14 -9.90
N ASP A 107 -17.34 5.04 -11.16
CA ASP A 107 -16.79 3.80 -11.72
C ASP A 107 -15.38 3.54 -11.19
N GLN A 108 -14.59 4.59 -11.12
CA GLN A 108 -13.26 4.54 -10.53
C GLN A 108 -13.35 4.23 -9.03
N ARG A 109 -14.27 4.90 -8.32
CA ARG A 109 -14.52 4.65 -6.89
C ARG A 109 -14.86 3.19 -6.63
N ARG A 110 -15.74 2.57 -7.42
CA ARG A 110 -16.08 1.14 -7.29
C ARG A 110 -14.84 0.24 -7.39
N LYS A 111 -13.90 0.57 -8.28
CA LYS A 111 -12.64 -0.18 -8.43
C LYS A 111 -11.74 0.02 -7.21
N VAL A 112 -11.59 1.25 -6.76
CA VAL A 112 -10.77 1.61 -5.59
C VAL A 112 -11.35 0.98 -4.31
N ASP A 113 -12.65 1.06 -4.09
CA ASP A 113 -13.34 0.43 -2.97
C ASP A 113 -13.19 -1.10 -2.98
N MET A 114 -13.26 -1.73 -4.18
CA MET A 114 -13.02 -3.17 -4.34
C MET A 114 -11.58 -3.54 -3.95
N MET A 115 -10.62 -2.67 -4.23
CA MET A 115 -9.21 -2.86 -3.86
C MET A 115 -8.92 -2.49 -2.39
N GLY A 116 -9.91 -1.98 -1.65
CA GLY A 116 -9.77 -1.60 -0.25
C GLY A 116 -9.22 -0.19 -0.03
N GLY A 117 -9.45 0.69 -0.98
CA GLY A 117 -8.99 2.08 -0.90
C GLY A 117 -9.51 2.80 0.34
N ILE A 118 -8.66 3.61 0.94
CA ILE A 118 -8.97 4.59 1.97
C ILE A 118 -8.49 5.94 1.42
N PRO A 119 -9.36 6.95 1.31
CA PRO A 119 -8.98 8.23 0.71
C PRO A 119 -7.94 8.98 1.56
N VAL A 120 -7.02 9.65 0.88
CA VAL A 120 -6.00 10.51 1.47
C VAL A 120 -6.12 11.90 0.87
N PHE A 121 -6.48 12.87 1.68
CA PHE A 121 -6.38 14.29 1.34
C PHE A 121 -4.94 14.74 1.53
N ARG A 122 -4.28 15.13 0.43
CA ARG A 122 -2.85 15.47 0.47
C ARG A 122 -2.63 16.96 0.65
N GLY A 123 -1.65 17.32 1.47
CA GLY A 123 -1.35 18.72 1.74
C GLY A 123 -0.93 19.55 0.52
N ARG A 124 -0.38 18.91 -0.52
CA ARG A 124 -0.01 19.58 -1.76
C ARG A 124 -1.23 19.97 -2.61
N ASP A 125 -2.36 19.24 -2.46
CA ASP A 125 -3.56 19.46 -3.26
C ASP A 125 -4.56 20.40 -2.54
N HIS A 126 -4.62 20.32 -1.20
CA HIS A 126 -5.58 21.04 -0.37
C HIS A 126 -4.94 22.06 0.61
N GLY A 127 -3.61 22.09 0.73
CA GLY A 127 -2.89 22.86 1.73
C GLY A 127 -2.67 22.09 3.03
N ILE A 128 -1.44 22.15 3.56
CA ILE A 128 -0.99 21.35 4.72
C ILE A 128 -1.86 21.56 5.96
N ARG A 129 -2.25 22.82 6.24
CA ARG A 129 -3.07 23.14 7.42
C ARG A 129 -4.49 22.58 7.30
N ALA A 130 -5.08 22.66 6.11
CA ALA A 130 -6.43 22.18 5.86
C ALA A 130 -6.56 20.67 6.04
N VAL A 131 -5.56 19.89 5.63
CA VAL A 131 -5.60 18.42 5.70
C VAL A 131 -5.15 17.84 7.04
N ASN A 132 -4.67 18.66 7.98
CA ASN A 132 -4.07 18.13 9.21
C ASN A 132 -5.05 17.26 10.02
N ALA A 133 -6.25 17.74 10.30
CA ALA A 133 -7.27 16.99 11.04
C ALA A 133 -7.69 15.72 10.30
N ALA A 134 -7.97 15.83 9.00
CA ALA A 134 -8.29 14.70 8.14
C ALA A 134 -7.17 13.65 8.11
N GLY A 135 -5.91 14.07 8.02
CA GLY A 135 -4.74 13.20 8.08
C GLY A 135 -4.61 12.46 9.42
N GLN A 136 -4.85 13.16 10.54
CA GLN A 136 -4.88 12.52 11.86
C GLN A 136 -5.98 11.44 11.93
N ARG A 137 -7.20 11.77 11.49
CA ARG A 137 -8.33 10.85 11.46
C ARG A 137 -8.07 9.65 10.54
N MET A 138 -7.48 9.87 9.36
CA MET A 138 -7.07 8.81 8.43
C MET A 138 -6.10 7.83 9.10
N MET A 139 -5.09 8.33 9.81
CA MET A 139 -4.13 7.48 10.51
C MET A 139 -4.78 6.69 11.65
N ASP A 140 -5.76 7.27 12.35
CA ASP A 140 -6.52 6.58 13.39
C ASP A 140 -7.36 5.43 12.83
N ILE A 141 -8.09 5.65 11.72
CA ILE A 141 -8.89 4.57 11.13
C ILE A 141 -8.01 3.46 10.54
N CYS A 142 -6.85 3.79 9.95
CA CYS A 142 -5.90 2.79 9.50
C CYS A 142 -5.39 1.92 10.64
N ALA A 143 -5.05 2.53 11.79
CA ALA A 143 -4.64 1.80 12.98
C ALA A 143 -5.77 0.90 13.53
N GLN A 144 -7.01 1.40 13.58
CA GLN A 144 -8.17 0.62 14.00
C GLN A 144 -8.47 -0.54 13.03
N ARG A 145 -8.29 -0.34 11.72
CA ARG A 145 -8.42 -1.40 10.71
C ARG A 145 -7.35 -2.49 10.89
N LEU A 146 -6.10 -2.10 11.18
CA LEU A 146 -5.05 -3.05 11.53
C LEU A 146 -5.41 -3.83 12.80
N ALA A 147 -5.91 -3.16 13.84
CA ALA A 147 -6.38 -3.81 15.08
C ALA A 147 -7.57 -4.75 14.85
N ALA A 148 -8.42 -4.48 13.85
CA ALA A 148 -9.50 -5.37 13.43
C ALA A 148 -9.02 -6.55 12.55
N GLY A 149 -7.70 -6.70 12.33
CA GLY A 149 -7.08 -7.81 11.59
C GLY A 149 -7.04 -7.61 10.08
N ASP A 150 -7.22 -6.39 9.59
CA ASP A 150 -6.87 -6.05 8.21
C ASP A 150 -5.35 -5.85 8.07
N HIS A 151 -4.89 -5.83 6.84
CA HIS A 151 -3.53 -5.45 6.46
C HIS A 151 -3.57 -4.09 5.75
N LEU A 152 -2.44 -3.41 5.66
CA LEU A 152 -2.34 -2.11 5.00
C LEU A 152 -1.21 -2.12 3.97
N ALA A 153 -1.49 -1.72 2.74
CA ALA A 153 -0.50 -1.44 1.71
C ALA A 153 -0.36 0.08 1.54
N VAL A 154 0.87 0.56 1.54
CA VAL A 154 1.18 1.99 1.46
C VAL A 154 2.29 2.21 0.45
N PHE A 155 2.14 3.25 -0.36
CA PHE A 155 3.21 3.84 -1.14
C PHE A 155 3.78 5.01 -0.32
N PRO A 156 4.82 4.78 0.51
CA PRO A 156 5.21 5.74 1.54
C PRO A 156 5.90 6.99 0.99
N GLU A 157 6.27 6.96 -0.29
CA GLU A 157 6.79 8.11 -1.04
C GLU A 157 5.69 9.18 -1.31
N GLY A 158 4.40 8.75 -1.29
CA GLY A 158 3.24 9.64 -1.47
C GLY A 158 3.06 10.18 -2.90
N THR A 159 3.93 9.82 -3.81
CA THR A 159 3.90 10.18 -5.24
C THR A 159 4.67 9.17 -6.06
N CYS A 160 4.40 9.09 -7.37
CA CYS A 160 5.24 8.33 -8.29
C CYS A 160 6.66 8.93 -8.34
N ASN A 161 7.65 8.06 -8.42
CA ASN A 161 9.05 8.45 -8.52
C ASN A 161 9.42 8.64 -10.00
N HIS A 162 9.50 9.89 -10.41
CA HIS A 162 9.90 10.31 -11.77
C HIS A 162 11.35 10.83 -11.83
N VAL A 163 12.16 10.55 -10.79
CA VAL A 163 13.55 11.04 -10.71
C VAL A 163 14.54 9.90 -10.97
N ASP A 164 14.46 8.86 -10.14
CA ASP A 164 15.33 7.68 -10.24
C ASP A 164 14.58 6.45 -9.70
N PRO A 165 14.10 5.56 -10.59
CA PRO A 165 13.33 4.38 -10.19
C PRO A 165 14.15 3.37 -9.37
N THR A 166 15.47 3.53 -9.31
CA THR A 166 16.38 2.69 -8.51
C THR A 166 16.58 3.21 -7.09
N LYS A 167 16.05 4.40 -6.76
CA LYS A 167 16.22 5.06 -5.46
C LYS A 167 14.89 5.40 -4.83
N VAL A 168 14.71 4.98 -3.58
CA VAL A 168 13.51 5.32 -2.81
C VAL A 168 13.53 6.81 -2.46
N GLN A 169 12.47 7.51 -2.84
CA GLN A 169 12.25 8.92 -2.51
C GLN A 169 12.07 9.11 -0.98
N PRO A 170 12.05 10.35 -0.47
CA PRO A 170 11.76 10.59 0.94
C PRO A 170 10.46 9.93 1.38
N VAL A 171 10.52 9.16 2.47
CA VAL A 171 9.37 8.46 3.06
C VAL A 171 8.67 9.38 4.06
N GLY A 172 7.37 9.56 3.88
CA GLY A 172 6.53 10.31 4.80
C GLY A 172 6.36 9.61 6.16
N SER A 173 6.31 10.38 7.24
CA SER A 173 6.15 9.83 8.61
C SER A 173 4.78 9.17 8.87
N GLY A 174 3.81 9.35 7.98
CA GLY A 174 2.44 8.82 8.13
C GLY A 174 2.39 7.31 8.38
N ILE A 175 3.23 6.53 7.68
CA ILE A 175 3.33 5.08 7.88
C ILE A 175 3.78 4.73 9.31
N GLY A 176 4.74 5.50 9.85
CA GLY A 176 5.22 5.33 11.21
C GLY A 176 4.15 5.69 12.25
N HIS A 177 3.39 6.76 12.03
CA HIS A 177 2.28 7.14 12.89
C HIS A 177 1.17 6.10 12.91
N ILE A 178 0.83 5.50 11.77
CA ILE A 178 -0.16 4.42 11.68
C ILE A 178 0.30 3.20 12.48
N ALA A 179 1.54 2.75 12.25
CA ALA A 179 2.10 1.59 12.96
C ALA A 179 2.17 1.82 14.48
N PHE A 180 2.61 2.99 14.90
CA PHE A 180 2.66 3.38 16.31
C PHE A 180 1.28 3.39 16.97
N ARG A 181 0.26 3.94 16.29
CA ARG A 181 -1.13 3.96 16.80
C ARG A 181 -1.72 2.55 16.87
N ALA A 182 -1.45 1.70 15.89
CA ALA A 182 -1.88 0.30 15.92
C ALA A 182 -1.25 -0.47 17.09
N ALA A 183 0.03 -0.23 17.37
CA ALA A 183 0.70 -0.80 18.54
C ALA A 183 0.05 -0.36 19.86
N LYS A 184 -0.38 0.90 19.98
CA LYS A 184 -1.14 1.40 21.14
C LYS A 184 -2.51 0.74 21.30
N LEU A 185 -3.08 0.19 20.23
CA LEU A 185 -4.31 -0.60 20.23
C LEU A 185 -4.05 -2.10 20.47
N ASN A 186 -2.87 -2.47 20.99
CA ASN A 186 -2.43 -3.84 21.20
C ASN A 186 -2.36 -4.69 19.92
N ALA A 187 -2.17 -4.04 18.78
CA ALA A 187 -2.05 -4.70 17.48
C ALA A 187 -0.78 -4.24 16.73
N PRO A 188 0.43 -4.46 17.30
CA PRO A 188 1.68 -4.05 16.69
C PRO A 188 1.84 -4.75 15.33
N PRO A 189 1.85 -4.01 14.22
CA PRO A 189 1.99 -4.64 12.91
C PRO A 189 3.43 -5.10 12.67
N ALA A 190 3.60 -6.09 11.79
CA ALA A 190 4.87 -6.32 11.14
C ALA A 190 5.00 -5.43 9.90
N LEU A 191 6.23 -5.09 9.52
CA LEU A 191 6.55 -4.39 8.28
C LEU A 191 7.07 -5.40 7.26
N VAL A 192 6.60 -5.30 6.02
CA VAL A 192 7.14 -6.05 4.87
C VAL A 192 7.42 -5.04 3.75
N ALA A 193 8.68 -4.91 3.37
CA ALA A 193 9.04 -4.17 2.18
C ALA A 193 8.79 -5.04 0.93
N LEU A 194 8.11 -4.46 -0.03
CA LEU A 194 7.79 -5.05 -1.32
C LEU A 194 8.16 -4.05 -2.40
N ALA A 195 9.15 -4.36 -3.21
CA ALA A 195 9.53 -3.47 -4.31
C ALA A 195 9.18 -4.06 -5.67
N MET A 196 8.93 -3.16 -6.60
CA MET A 196 8.76 -3.47 -8.01
C MET A 196 9.80 -2.76 -8.86
N SER A 197 10.12 -3.36 -10.01
CA SER A 197 10.87 -2.75 -11.10
C SER A 197 10.21 -3.12 -12.43
N TYR A 198 10.20 -2.17 -13.35
CA TYR A 198 9.75 -2.35 -14.74
C TYR A 198 10.93 -2.57 -15.70
N GLY A 199 12.15 -2.67 -15.16
CA GLY A 199 13.37 -2.79 -15.92
C GLY A 199 14.07 -1.45 -16.18
N PRO A 200 15.15 -1.46 -16.97
CA PRO A 200 15.85 -0.25 -17.36
C PRO A 200 14.90 0.70 -18.11
N GLN A 201 14.80 1.92 -17.62
CA GLN A 201 14.02 2.98 -18.26
C GLN A 201 14.97 4.01 -18.89
N PRO A 202 14.86 4.26 -20.20
CA PRO A 202 15.70 5.25 -20.86
C PRO A 202 15.49 6.67 -20.31
N ASP A 203 14.24 6.98 -19.92
CA ASP A 203 13.86 8.24 -19.30
C ASP A 203 12.99 7.98 -18.07
N PRO A 204 13.52 8.20 -16.86
CA PRO A 204 12.76 7.97 -15.62
C PRO A 204 11.59 8.95 -15.42
N THR A 205 11.56 10.05 -16.16
CA THR A 205 10.46 11.03 -16.08
C THR A 205 9.20 10.56 -16.81
N VAL A 206 9.33 9.56 -17.67
CA VAL A 206 8.22 8.95 -18.39
C VAL A 206 7.69 7.75 -17.63
N GLU A 207 6.41 7.78 -17.25
CA GLU A 207 5.78 6.65 -16.59
C GLU A 207 5.78 5.41 -17.48
N PRO A 208 6.06 4.23 -16.94
CA PRO A 208 5.93 2.97 -17.65
C PRO A 208 4.51 2.80 -18.20
N THR A 209 4.42 2.41 -19.45
CA THR A 209 3.15 2.08 -20.09
C THR A 209 2.51 0.85 -19.48
N ALA A 210 1.21 0.64 -19.74
CA ALA A 210 0.53 -0.58 -19.28
C ALA A 210 1.13 -1.86 -19.89
N GLU A 211 1.80 -1.78 -21.02
CA GLU A 211 2.49 -2.89 -21.68
C GLU A 211 3.83 -3.19 -20.98
N GLU A 212 4.60 -2.18 -20.62
CA GLU A 212 5.84 -2.30 -19.84
C GLU A 212 5.56 -2.79 -18.42
N ALA A 213 4.38 -2.49 -17.86
CA ALA A 213 3.93 -3.01 -16.58
C ALA A 213 3.66 -4.53 -16.60
N VAL A 214 3.53 -5.15 -17.79
CA VAL A 214 3.40 -6.60 -17.92
C VAL A 214 4.72 -7.27 -17.58
N SER A 215 4.67 -8.31 -16.72
CA SER A 215 5.83 -9.05 -16.23
C SER A 215 6.80 -8.22 -15.36
N ALA A 216 6.33 -7.14 -14.77
CA ALA A 216 7.09 -6.41 -13.75
C ALA A 216 7.67 -7.36 -12.70
N ARG A 217 8.87 -7.07 -12.21
CA ARG A 217 9.54 -7.88 -11.20
C ARG A 217 9.27 -7.34 -9.81
N PHE A 218 8.88 -8.25 -8.92
CA PHE A 218 8.56 -7.93 -7.54
C PHE A 218 9.45 -8.72 -6.60
N VAL A 219 9.95 -8.05 -5.55
CA VAL A 219 10.76 -8.68 -4.50
C VAL A 219 10.15 -8.39 -3.14
N PHE A 220 9.83 -9.46 -2.41
CA PHE A 220 9.45 -9.39 -1.01
C PHE A 220 10.68 -9.56 -0.12
N ARG A 221 10.86 -8.65 0.82
CA ARG A 221 11.82 -8.76 1.92
C ARG A 221 11.27 -9.61 3.05
N GLU A 222 12.13 -9.98 3.96
CA GLU A 222 11.74 -10.60 5.23
C GLU A 222 10.89 -9.65 6.07
N PRO A 223 9.87 -10.17 6.78
CA PRO A 223 9.10 -9.37 7.71
C PRO A 223 9.95 -8.83 8.86
N VAL A 224 9.91 -7.53 9.08
CA VAL A 224 10.41 -6.91 10.31
C VAL A 224 9.32 -7.00 11.37
N LEU A 225 9.58 -7.78 12.43
CA LEU A 225 8.57 -8.08 13.45
C LEU A 225 8.53 -7.02 14.56
N GLU A 226 9.67 -6.42 14.88
CA GLU A 226 9.79 -5.41 15.93
C GLU A 226 10.10 -4.06 15.29
N LEU A 227 9.18 -3.12 15.46
CA LEU A 227 9.33 -1.78 14.93
C LEU A 227 9.83 -0.83 16.02
N PRO A 228 10.61 0.21 15.67
CA PRO A 228 10.98 1.27 16.59
C PRO A 228 9.75 1.90 17.26
N GLN A 229 9.97 2.52 18.42
CA GLN A 229 8.88 3.14 19.18
C GLN A 229 8.49 4.53 18.67
N ARG A 230 9.35 5.19 17.90
CA ARG A 230 9.09 6.54 17.40
C ARG A 230 8.65 6.51 15.92
N PRO A 231 7.59 7.21 15.56
CA PRO A 231 7.10 7.24 14.15
C PRO A 231 8.16 7.62 13.12
N GLY A 232 9.04 8.57 13.44
CA GLY A 232 10.13 8.97 12.55
C GLY A 232 11.18 7.88 12.34
N ASP A 233 11.50 7.11 13.37
CA ASP A 233 12.45 5.99 13.27
C ASP A 233 11.84 4.82 12.47
N ILE A 234 10.52 4.60 12.61
CA ILE A 234 9.79 3.63 11.76
C ILE A 234 9.86 4.06 10.29
N ALA A 235 9.65 5.36 10.00
CA ALA A 235 9.73 5.87 8.62
C ALA A 235 11.14 5.71 8.02
N ARG A 236 12.19 5.90 8.83
CA ARG A 236 13.58 5.65 8.41
C ARG A 236 13.82 4.19 8.11
N LEU A 237 13.41 3.29 8.99
CA LEU A 237 13.49 1.84 8.79
C LEU A 237 12.73 1.41 7.53
N VAL A 238 11.53 1.98 7.29
CA VAL A 238 10.76 1.72 6.06
C VAL A 238 11.56 2.10 4.83
N LYS A 239 12.23 3.25 4.82
CA LYS A 239 13.06 3.69 3.69
C LYS A 239 14.23 2.74 3.44
N GLU A 240 14.92 2.32 4.50
CA GLU A 240 16.06 1.41 4.43
C GLU A 240 15.64 0.03 3.87
N GLU A 241 14.60 -0.57 4.44
CA GLU A 241 14.10 -1.87 3.99
C GLU A 241 13.53 -1.81 2.56
N LEU A 242 12.86 -0.71 2.21
CA LEU A 242 12.31 -0.53 0.88
C LEU A 242 13.44 -0.34 -0.16
N GLN A 243 14.53 0.37 0.17
CA GLN A 243 15.69 0.50 -0.71
C GLN A 243 16.33 -0.87 -0.98
N LEU A 244 16.52 -1.69 0.05
CA LEU A 244 17.03 -3.05 -0.13
C LEU A 244 16.13 -3.92 -1.01
N ALA A 245 14.80 -3.72 -0.91
CA ALA A 245 13.86 -4.40 -1.79
C ALA A 245 13.97 -3.91 -3.25
N VAL A 246 14.11 -2.58 -3.46
CA VAL A 246 14.31 -1.97 -4.79
C VAL A 246 15.59 -2.48 -5.42
N ASP A 247 16.71 -2.46 -4.68
CA ASP A 247 18.00 -3.00 -5.17
C ASP A 247 17.85 -4.46 -5.62
N GLY A 248 17.12 -5.26 -4.82
CA GLY A 248 16.83 -6.65 -5.16
C GLY A 248 15.90 -6.83 -6.37
N ALA A 249 14.97 -5.91 -6.61
CA ALA A 249 14.08 -5.95 -7.78
C ALA A 249 14.82 -5.53 -9.05
N VAL A 250 15.64 -4.48 -8.98
CA VAL A 250 16.48 -3.99 -10.09
C VAL A 250 17.50 -5.03 -10.51
N ALA A 251 18.19 -5.67 -9.56
CA ALA A 251 19.19 -6.70 -9.85
C ALA A 251 18.65 -7.96 -10.56
N ARG A 252 17.32 -8.07 -10.74
CA ARG A 252 16.69 -9.21 -11.44
C ARG A 252 16.39 -8.94 -12.91
N TYR A 253 16.73 -7.79 -13.43
CA TYR A 253 16.77 -7.47 -14.85
C TYR A 253 18.19 -7.59 -15.36
#